data_d57369fa6c66cf03b4d133b915f874a5
#
_entry.id   d57369fa6c66cf03b4d133b915f874a5
#
_cell.length_a   1.000
_cell.length_b   1.000
_cell.length_c   1.000
_cell.angle_alpha   90.00
_cell.angle_beta   90.00
_cell.angle_gamma   90.00
#
_symmetry.space_group_name_H-M   'P 1'
#
loop_
_entity.id
_entity.type
_entity.pdbx_description
1 polymer ?
#
loop_
_entity_poly.entity_id
_entity_poly.type
_entity_poly.pdbx_seq_one_letter_code
_entity_poly.pdbx_strand_id
1 'polypeptide(L)'
;MTTHTDTARELAEPSDGTATTATVAPSPGENPGELLMVDPAQLRLGANTRREVILDVHFCADIAARGVREPIIVNRDSEGRLSVLKGQRRTLAACRAGLPLVRVLVEPAPEAGEDDPAGQVERIVDQYGENFHRAPISQADEAHAHQQLLDFGLTVAQIARRTHTPAKRVRAIAGVNRSERAREALASYPLTIDQASVLAELDDGTEAGQEAVALLCKTAEAEPEQFGHHAQRLRDDRTERELIAGHVQTLTEQGITVLSTEQIIDATELYQLRPTHGDPSGTPLRGEEHTSCPGHAVYVTVRRHWRNEPSEVQTALASR
;
A
#
# COMPACT_ATOMS: atom_id res chain seq x y z
N MET A 1 -2.81 82.37 -21.96
CA MET A 1 -1.46 82.89 -21.78
C MET A 1 -0.62 81.72 -21.39
N THR A 2 0.02 81.20 -22.41
CA THR A 2 1.47 81.25 -22.64
C THR A 2 2.18 80.18 -21.81
N THR A 3 3.02 79.37 -22.27
CA THR A 3 3.88 79.29 -23.47
C THR A 3 4.39 77.86 -23.61
N HIS A 4 4.41 77.35 -24.81
CA HIS A 4 5.17 76.20 -25.22
C HIS A 4 6.64 76.39 -25.04
N THR A 5 7.37 75.36 -24.58
CA THR A 5 8.78 75.19 -24.86
C THR A 5 9.01 73.76 -25.37
N ASP A 6 9.27 73.78 -26.66
CA ASP A 6 9.72 72.66 -27.46
C ASP A 6 11.18 72.35 -27.08
N THR A 7 11.51 71.08 -26.77
CA THR A 7 12.89 70.66 -26.68
C THR A 7 13.06 69.38 -27.47
N ALA A 8 13.67 69.54 -28.63
CA ALA A 8 14.05 68.47 -29.54
C ALA A 8 14.87 67.39 -28.81
N ARG A 9 14.43 66.14 -28.93
CA ARG A 9 15.17 64.98 -28.42
C ARG A 9 15.95 64.38 -29.60
N GLU A 10 17.25 64.56 -29.51
CA GLU A 10 18.28 64.06 -30.38
C GLU A 10 18.23 62.49 -30.42
N LEU A 11 18.15 61.95 -31.64
CA LEU A 11 18.20 60.53 -31.93
C LEU A 11 19.63 60.02 -31.72
N ALA A 12 19.85 59.28 -30.65
CA ALA A 12 21.08 58.50 -30.45
C ALA A 12 20.96 57.16 -31.23
N GLU A 13 21.97 56.89 -32.01
CA GLU A 13 22.14 55.67 -32.79
C GLU A 13 22.33 54.45 -31.88
N PRO A 14 21.87 53.21 -32.28
CA PRO A 14 22.06 52.00 -31.46
C PRO A 14 23.53 51.56 -31.60
N SER A 15 24.23 51.55 -30.48
CA SER A 15 25.53 50.89 -30.37
C SER A 15 25.38 49.37 -30.45
N ASP A 16 26.15 48.80 -31.33
CA ASP A 16 26.35 47.37 -31.57
C ASP A 16 26.81 46.69 -30.28
N GLY A 17 25.87 46.16 -29.50
CA GLY A 17 26.15 45.39 -28.30
C GLY A 17 26.21 43.92 -28.64
N THR A 18 27.42 43.42 -28.88
CA THR A 18 27.78 42.03 -28.99
C THR A 18 27.24 41.28 -27.74
N ALA A 19 26.13 40.58 -27.90
CA ALA A 19 25.60 39.68 -26.84
C ALA A 19 26.63 38.57 -26.61
N THR A 20 27.47 38.76 -25.62
CA THR A 20 28.32 37.70 -25.07
C THR A 20 27.41 36.73 -24.37
N THR A 21 27.08 35.64 -25.05
CA THR A 21 26.42 34.47 -24.44
C THR A 21 27.40 33.96 -23.38
N ALA A 22 27.15 34.29 -22.13
CA ALA A 22 27.89 33.71 -21.02
C ALA A 22 27.56 32.19 -21.00
N THR A 23 28.46 31.40 -21.59
CA THR A 23 28.48 29.97 -21.38
C THR A 23 28.82 29.78 -19.91
N VAL A 24 27.79 29.47 -19.10
CA VAL A 24 28.02 29.03 -17.72
C VAL A 24 28.76 27.71 -17.83
N ALA A 25 30.04 27.73 -17.45
CA ALA A 25 30.83 26.51 -17.36
C ALA A 25 30.16 25.56 -16.36
N PRO A 26 29.99 24.28 -16.69
CA PRO A 26 29.43 23.30 -15.75
C PRO A 26 30.31 23.23 -14.51
N SER A 27 29.65 23.09 -13.35
CA SER A 27 30.35 22.90 -12.07
C SER A 27 31.28 21.68 -12.16
N PRO A 28 32.46 21.70 -11.53
CA PRO A 28 33.38 20.57 -11.56
C PRO A 28 32.72 19.36 -10.86
N GLY A 29 32.29 18.37 -11.67
CA GLY A 29 31.54 17.16 -11.24
C GLY A 29 30.41 16.75 -12.17
N GLU A 30 29.89 17.65 -13.00
CA GLU A 30 28.88 17.30 -14.01
C GLU A 30 29.57 16.93 -15.33
N ASN A 31 29.73 15.63 -15.58
CA ASN A 31 30.02 15.15 -16.93
C ASN A 31 28.73 15.32 -17.74
N PRO A 32 28.71 16.18 -18.77
CA PRO A 32 27.54 16.26 -19.65
C PRO A 32 27.35 14.88 -20.30
N GLY A 33 26.15 14.31 -20.20
CA GLY A 33 25.85 13.00 -20.77
C GLY A 33 26.15 12.96 -22.28
N GLU A 34 26.66 11.84 -22.76
CA GLU A 34 26.97 11.61 -24.17
C GLU A 34 25.68 11.35 -24.95
N LEU A 35 25.43 12.12 -26.03
CA LEU A 35 24.26 11.91 -26.90
C LEU A 35 24.64 10.97 -28.07
N LEU A 36 23.97 9.83 -28.16
CA LEU A 36 24.20 8.82 -29.19
C LEU A 36 22.93 8.52 -30.01
N MET A 37 23.15 7.96 -31.21
CA MET A 37 22.11 7.33 -32.03
C MET A 37 22.29 5.82 -31.95
N VAL A 38 21.29 5.11 -31.43
CA VAL A 38 21.37 3.66 -31.14
C VAL A 38 20.14 2.96 -31.65
N ASP A 39 20.29 1.72 -32.12
CA ASP A 39 19.17 0.83 -32.43
C ASP A 39 18.38 0.53 -31.13
N PRO A 40 17.08 0.87 -31.07
CA PRO A 40 16.28 0.65 -29.87
C PRO A 40 16.21 -0.83 -29.44
N ALA A 41 16.42 -1.78 -30.34
CA ALA A 41 16.45 -3.21 -30.02
C ALA A 41 17.72 -3.63 -29.23
N GLN A 42 18.77 -2.81 -29.25
CA GLN A 42 20.00 -3.06 -28.49
C GLN A 42 19.91 -2.53 -27.06
N LEU A 43 18.87 -1.75 -26.73
CA LEU A 43 18.69 -1.18 -25.38
C LEU A 43 18.09 -2.23 -24.44
N ARG A 44 18.77 -2.45 -23.30
CA ARG A 44 18.25 -3.31 -22.23
C ARG A 44 17.22 -2.54 -21.41
N LEU A 45 16.07 -3.17 -21.17
CA LEU A 45 15.05 -2.61 -20.28
C LEU A 45 15.39 -3.06 -18.85
N GLY A 46 15.69 -2.09 -17.98
CA GLY A 46 15.86 -2.34 -16.55
C GLY A 46 14.53 -2.67 -15.84
N ALA A 47 14.63 -3.13 -14.59
CA ALA A 47 13.45 -3.28 -13.73
C ALA A 47 12.75 -1.92 -13.56
N ASN A 48 11.42 -1.90 -13.76
CA ASN A 48 10.61 -0.69 -13.63
C ASN A 48 9.68 -0.81 -12.43
N THR A 49 9.38 0.31 -11.77
CA THR A 49 8.37 0.40 -10.72
C THR A 49 6.95 0.12 -11.23
N ARG A 50 6.69 0.25 -12.53
CA ARG A 50 5.43 -0.15 -13.16
C ARG A 50 5.50 -1.59 -13.64
N ARG A 51 4.58 -2.43 -13.16
CA ARG A 51 4.48 -3.85 -13.57
C ARG A 51 4.10 -4.01 -15.04
N GLU A 52 3.29 -3.09 -15.59
CA GLU A 52 2.87 -3.11 -16.99
C GLU A 52 3.10 -1.76 -17.65
N VAL A 53 3.70 -1.79 -18.84
CA VAL A 53 3.86 -0.63 -19.70
C VAL A 53 2.79 -0.66 -20.78
N ILE A 54 1.73 0.14 -20.60
CA ILE A 54 0.65 0.25 -21.56
C ILE A 54 1.13 1.10 -22.74
N LEU A 55 1.18 0.49 -23.92
CA LEU A 55 1.45 1.16 -25.19
C LEU A 55 0.12 1.51 -25.88
N ASP A 56 -0.28 2.76 -25.77
CA ASP A 56 -1.41 3.31 -26.49
C ASP A 56 -1.13 3.36 -28.00
N VAL A 57 -2.16 3.03 -28.81
CA VAL A 57 -2.07 2.98 -30.27
C VAL A 57 -1.69 4.36 -30.86
N HIS A 58 -2.25 5.44 -30.33
CA HIS A 58 -1.95 6.80 -30.79
C HIS A 58 -0.51 7.19 -30.47
N PHE A 59 -0.01 6.83 -29.29
CA PHE A 59 1.39 7.06 -28.92
C PHE A 59 2.36 6.30 -29.84
N CYS A 60 2.06 5.03 -30.15
CA CYS A 60 2.87 4.25 -31.09
C CYS A 60 2.85 4.85 -32.52
N ALA A 61 1.67 5.32 -32.98
CA ALA A 61 1.54 5.98 -34.28
C ALA A 61 2.32 7.30 -34.34
N ASP A 62 2.33 8.09 -33.26
CA ASP A 62 3.11 9.32 -33.20
C ASP A 62 4.61 9.04 -33.25
N ILE A 63 5.09 8.05 -32.50
CA ILE A 63 6.50 7.61 -32.53
C ILE A 63 6.88 7.08 -33.96
N ALA A 64 6.00 6.32 -34.60
CA ALA A 64 6.24 5.83 -35.96
C ALA A 64 6.34 6.97 -36.96
N ALA A 65 5.49 8.00 -36.84
CA ALA A 65 5.43 9.12 -37.80
C ALA A 65 6.54 10.15 -37.59
N ARG A 66 6.95 10.41 -36.33
CA ARG A 66 7.81 11.56 -35.96
C ARG A 66 9.13 11.15 -35.30
N GLY A 67 9.30 9.86 -35.02
CA GLY A 67 10.43 9.36 -34.26
C GLY A 67 10.38 9.73 -32.78
N VAL A 68 11.42 9.35 -32.04
CA VAL A 68 11.60 9.70 -30.62
C VAL A 68 12.21 11.09 -30.53
N ARG A 69 11.45 12.10 -30.08
CA ARG A 69 11.88 13.49 -30.00
C ARG A 69 12.73 13.77 -28.75
N GLU A 70 12.30 13.28 -27.59
CA GLU A 70 13.06 13.38 -26.35
C GLU A 70 14.02 12.21 -26.24
N PRO A 71 15.31 12.42 -25.93
CA PRO A 71 16.26 11.34 -25.77
C PRO A 71 15.79 10.31 -24.74
N ILE A 72 16.10 9.05 -24.99
CA ILE A 72 16.00 7.99 -23.98
C ILE A 72 17.24 8.08 -23.09
N ILE A 73 17.07 8.14 -21.78
CA ILE A 73 18.19 8.20 -20.85
C ILE A 73 18.64 6.78 -20.55
N VAL A 74 19.91 6.52 -20.72
CA VAL A 74 20.54 5.22 -20.54
C VAL A 74 21.82 5.35 -19.69
N ASN A 75 22.19 4.30 -19.00
CA ASN A 75 23.54 4.14 -18.47
C ASN A 75 24.30 3.09 -19.28
N ARG A 76 25.63 3.12 -19.17
CA ARG A 76 26.51 2.11 -19.77
C ARG A 76 27.05 1.22 -18.68
N ASP A 77 26.81 -0.09 -18.76
CA ASP A 77 27.37 -1.07 -17.83
C ASP A 77 28.89 -1.29 -18.09
N SER A 78 29.53 -2.07 -17.22
CA SER A 78 30.96 -2.40 -17.33
C SER A 78 31.32 -3.19 -18.60
N GLU A 79 30.33 -3.81 -19.25
CA GLU A 79 30.48 -4.56 -20.52
C GLU A 79 30.15 -3.68 -21.74
N GLY A 80 29.87 -2.38 -21.54
CA GLY A 80 29.56 -1.44 -22.61
C GLY A 80 28.11 -1.49 -23.10
N ARG A 81 27.23 -2.29 -22.49
CA ARG A 81 25.82 -2.41 -22.85
C ARG A 81 25.03 -1.21 -22.30
N LEU A 82 24.01 -0.78 -23.05
CA LEU A 82 23.18 0.35 -22.68
C LEU A 82 21.88 -0.13 -22.03
N SER A 83 21.68 0.25 -20.77
CA SER A 83 20.47 -0.04 -19.99
C SER A 83 19.59 1.20 -19.85
N VAL A 84 18.29 1.07 -20.12
CA VAL A 84 17.34 2.19 -20.09
C VAL A 84 17.02 2.58 -18.65
N LEU A 85 17.38 3.81 -18.29
CA LEU A 85 17.02 4.44 -17.01
C LEU A 85 15.66 5.13 -17.11
N LYS A 86 15.46 5.97 -18.16
CA LYS A 86 14.21 6.72 -18.38
C LYS A 86 13.80 6.62 -19.84
N GLY A 87 12.49 6.45 -20.10
CA GLY A 87 11.96 6.40 -21.46
C GLY A 87 11.58 5.00 -21.96
N GLN A 88 11.33 4.02 -21.09
CA GLN A 88 10.95 2.66 -21.44
C GLN A 88 9.78 2.58 -22.44
N ARG A 89 8.70 3.39 -22.27
CA ARG A 89 7.59 3.45 -23.23
C ARG A 89 8.06 3.88 -24.62
N ARG A 90 8.96 4.86 -24.69
CA ARG A 90 9.54 5.35 -25.96
C ARG A 90 10.39 4.27 -26.63
N THR A 91 11.18 3.55 -25.86
CA THR A 91 11.98 2.42 -26.34
C THR A 91 11.09 1.34 -26.94
N LEU A 92 10.08 0.88 -26.17
CA LEU A 92 9.16 -0.17 -26.64
C LEU A 92 8.35 0.28 -27.87
N ALA A 93 7.88 1.53 -27.91
CA ALA A 93 7.16 2.07 -29.05
C ALA A 93 8.07 2.21 -30.28
N ALA A 94 9.34 2.59 -30.10
CA ALA A 94 10.32 2.65 -31.17
C ALA A 94 10.63 1.26 -31.76
N CYS A 95 10.83 0.25 -30.91
CA CYS A 95 10.98 -1.14 -31.34
C CYS A 95 9.75 -1.62 -32.13
N ARG A 96 8.53 -1.34 -31.61
CA ARG A 96 7.28 -1.71 -32.29
C ARG A 96 7.08 -1.01 -33.63
N ALA A 97 7.55 0.24 -33.73
CA ALA A 97 7.50 1.03 -34.94
C ALA A 97 8.62 0.67 -35.96
N GLY A 98 9.57 -0.19 -35.57
CA GLY A 98 10.70 -0.57 -36.43
C GLY A 98 11.66 0.58 -36.73
N LEU A 99 11.80 1.54 -35.80
CA LEU A 99 12.73 2.66 -36.01
C LEU A 99 14.17 2.14 -36.02
N PRO A 100 14.99 2.50 -37.02
CA PRO A 100 16.36 2.01 -37.12
C PRO A 100 17.27 2.59 -36.03
N LEU A 101 17.04 3.85 -35.65
CA LEU A 101 17.85 4.55 -34.66
C LEU A 101 16.99 5.47 -33.79
N VAL A 102 17.34 5.57 -32.52
CA VAL A 102 16.74 6.52 -31.56
C VAL A 102 17.85 7.32 -30.86
N ARG A 103 17.53 8.54 -30.44
CA ARG A 103 18.44 9.36 -29.62
C ARG A 103 18.47 8.85 -28.21
N VAL A 104 19.67 8.59 -27.69
CA VAL A 104 19.88 8.24 -26.28
C VAL A 104 20.86 9.23 -25.66
N LEU A 105 20.62 9.60 -24.41
CA LEU A 105 21.54 10.35 -23.59
C LEU A 105 22.17 9.35 -22.61
N VAL A 106 23.48 9.12 -22.75
CA VAL A 106 24.21 8.25 -21.86
C VAL A 106 24.60 9.05 -20.62
N GLU A 107 23.96 8.80 -19.50
CA GLU A 107 24.38 9.33 -18.22
C GLU A 107 25.58 8.52 -17.71
N PRO A 108 26.57 9.18 -17.06
CA PRO A 108 27.65 8.44 -16.41
C PRO A 108 27.04 7.45 -15.43
N ALA A 109 27.52 6.20 -15.47
CA ALA A 109 27.14 5.23 -14.45
C ALA A 109 27.48 5.82 -13.07
N PRO A 110 26.60 5.73 -12.08
CA PRO A 110 26.99 6.05 -10.72
C PRO A 110 28.25 5.24 -10.40
N GLU A 111 29.21 5.86 -9.68
CA GLU A 111 30.49 5.23 -9.33
C GLU A 111 30.31 3.88 -8.60
N ALA A 112 29.16 3.65 -8.03
CA ALA A 112 28.68 2.38 -7.50
C ALA A 112 28.07 1.52 -8.62
N GLY A 113 28.53 0.29 -8.79
CA GLY A 113 28.09 -0.66 -9.82
C GLY A 113 26.56 -0.89 -9.84
N GLU A 114 26.04 -1.46 -10.93
CA GLU A 114 24.60 -1.73 -11.11
C GLU A 114 23.97 -2.52 -9.95
N ASP A 115 24.77 -3.29 -9.22
CA ASP A 115 24.40 -4.10 -8.06
C ASP A 115 24.55 -3.36 -6.72
N ASP A 116 25.01 -2.08 -6.71
CA ASP A 116 25.11 -1.32 -5.47
C ASP A 116 23.72 -0.99 -4.91
N PRO A 117 23.40 -1.42 -3.68
CA PRO A 117 22.13 -1.14 -3.04
C PRO A 117 21.76 0.34 -2.98
N ALA A 118 22.73 1.23 -2.79
CA ALA A 118 22.49 2.67 -2.74
C ALA A 118 22.06 3.23 -4.10
N GLY A 119 22.72 2.81 -5.18
CA GLY A 119 22.34 3.19 -6.55
C GLY A 119 20.96 2.63 -6.95
N GLN A 120 20.60 1.44 -6.47
CA GLN A 120 19.27 0.86 -6.71
C GLN A 120 18.19 1.66 -5.97
N VAL A 121 18.43 2.06 -4.74
CA VAL A 121 17.51 2.91 -3.96
C VAL A 121 17.27 4.24 -4.66
N GLU A 122 18.32 4.94 -5.11
CA GLU A 122 18.15 6.22 -5.83
C GLU A 122 17.35 6.04 -7.12
N ARG A 123 17.61 4.98 -7.89
CA ARG A 123 16.81 4.68 -9.11
C ARG A 123 15.33 4.48 -8.81
N ILE A 124 14.99 3.75 -7.74
CA ILE A 124 13.59 3.54 -7.34
C ILE A 124 12.94 4.86 -6.94
N VAL A 125 13.63 5.69 -6.17
CA VAL A 125 13.13 7.01 -5.73
C VAL A 125 12.91 7.94 -6.93
N ASP A 126 13.85 7.99 -7.85
CA ASP A 126 13.75 8.81 -9.07
C ASP A 126 12.60 8.35 -9.97
N GLN A 127 12.47 7.04 -10.21
CA GLN A 127 11.37 6.47 -10.99
C GLN A 127 10.01 6.72 -10.34
N TYR A 128 9.95 6.59 -9.02
CA TYR A 128 8.73 6.90 -8.27
C TYR A 128 8.36 8.38 -8.44
N GLY A 129 9.30 9.30 -8.26
CA GLY A 129 9.09 10.73 -8.43
C GLY A 129 8.65 11.11 -9.85
N GLU A 130 9.32 10.59 -10.88
CA GLU A 130 8.95 10.81 -12.27
C GLU A 130 7.52 10.31 -12.56
N ASN A 131 7.20 9.10 -12.11
CA ASN A 131 5.88 8.50 -12.33
C ASN A 131 4.77 9.26 -11.58
N PHE A 132 5.04 9.71 -10.36
CA PHE A 132 4.08 10.48 -9.54
C PHE A 132 3.71 11.82 -10.18
N HIS A 133 4.66 12.49 -10.83
CA HIS A 133 4.42 13.80 -11.47
C HIS A 133 3.82 13.73 -12.87
N ARG A 134 3.98 12.61 -13.59
CA ARG A 134 3.51 12.47 -14.98
C ARG A 134 2.09 11.93 -15.13
N ALA A 135 1.71 10.95 -14.32
CA ALA A 135 0.39 10.34 -14.32
C ALA A 135 0.15 9.67 -12.96
N PRO A 136 -1.10 9.58 -12.49
CA PRO A 136 -1.39 8.87 -11.27
C PRO A 136 -0.79 7.46 -11.31
N ILE A 137 0.15 7.19 -10.38
CA ILE A 137 0.67 5.85 -10.18
C ILE A 137 -0.44 4.98 -9.57
N SER A 138 -0.55 3.73 -9.99
CA SER A 138 -1.53 2.82 -9.37
C SER A 138 -1.15 2.58 -7.91
N GLN A 139 -2.15 2.30 -7.07
CA GLN A 139 -1.89 2.04 -5.64
C GLN A 139 -1.05 0.78 -5.43
N ALA A 140 -1.19 -0.20 -6.33
CA ALA A 140 -0.38 -1.41 -6.32
C ALA A 140 1.08 -1.12 -6.71
N ASP A 141 1.33 -0.28 -7.71
CA ASP A 141 2.68 0.12 -8.09
C ASP A 141 3.36 0.96 -7.01
N GLU A 142 2.60 1.87 -6.36
CA GLU A 142 3.09 2.64 -5.23
C GLU A 142 3.49 1.72 -4.07
N ALA A 143 2.64 0.74 -3.73
CA ALA A 143 2.93 -0.24 -2.69
C ALA A 143 4.17 -1.08 -3.04
N HIS A 144 4.31 -1.47 -4.30
CA HIS A 144 5.47 -2.22 -4.78
C HIS A 144 6.78 -1.42 -4.69
N ALA A 145 6.79 -0.16 -5.13
CA ALA A 145 7.96 0.70 -5.05
C ALA A 145 8.41 0.90 -3.59
N HIS A 146 7.46 1.16 -2.68
CA HIS A 146 7.79 1.29 -1.26
C HIS A 146 8.28 -0.02 -0.64
N GLN A 147 7.76 -1.19 -1.08
CA GLN A 147 8.28 -2.48 -0.62
C GLN A 147 9.74 -2.66 -1.02
N GLN A 148 10.08 -2.38 -2.27
CA GLN A 148 11.47 -2.46 -2.71
C GLN A 148 12.40 -1.59 -1.84
N LEU A 149 11.96 -0.37 -1.49
CA LEU A 149 12.74 0.51 -0.61
C LEU A 149 12.88 -0.07 0.82
N LEU A 150 11.84 -0.74 1.34
CA LEU A 150 11.89 -1.44 2.63
C LEU A 150 12.84 -2.64 2.58
N ASP A 151 12.84 -3.39 1.49
CA ASP A 151 13.70 -4.56 1.28
C ASP A 151 15.19 -4.16 1.20
N PHE A 152 15.48 -2.94 0.71
CA PHE A 152 16.81 -2.32 0.80
C PHE A 152 17.15 -1.78 2.20
N GLY A 153 16.30 -2.01 3.20
CA GLY A 153 16.54 -1.65 4.59
C GLY A 153 16.24 -0.18 4.94
N LEU A 154 15.56 0.58 4.08
CA LEU A 154 15.14 1.93 4.41
C LEU A 154 14.03 1.91 5.46
N THR A 155 14.13 2.81 6.42
CA THR A 155 13.06 3.03 7.41
C THR A 155 11.88 3.80 6.79
N VAL A 156 10.69 3.66 7.40
CA VAL A 156 9.49 4.44 7.01
C VAL A 156 9.78 5.95 6.93
N ALA A 157 10.57 6.48 7.87
CA ALA A 157 10.92 7.90 7.89
C ALA A 157 11.82 8.31 6.73
N GLN A 158 12.76 7.45 6.34
CA GLN A 158 13.64 7.68 5.19
C GLN A 158 12.87 7.63 3.87
N ILE A 159 11.99 6.64 3.72
CA ILE A 159 11.10 6.52 2.53
C ILE A 159 10.20 7.75 2.44
N ALA A 160 9.48 8.10 3.51
CA ALA A 160 8.59 9.25 3.52
C ALA A 160 9.29 10.55 3.09
N ARG A 161 10.53 10.77 3.54
CA ARG A 161 11.32 11.96 3.19
C ARG A 161 11.77 11.92 1.74
N ARG A 162 12.25 10.77 1.22
CA ARG A 162 12.80 10.64 -0.13
C ARG A 162 11.72 10.65 -1.22
N THR A 163 10.55 10.05 -0.93
CA THR A 163 9.42 9.96 -1.87
C THR A 163 8.41 11.09 -1.71
N HIS A 164 8.62 12.01 -0.75
CA HIS A 164 7.67 13.06 -0.37
C HIS A 164 6.26 12.52 -0.02
N THR A 165 6.19 11.26 0.44
CA THR A 165 4.94 10.59 0.83
C THR A 165 4.71 10.74 2.33
N PRO A 166 3.49 11.05 2.81
CA PRO A 166 3.22 11.13 4.24
C PRO A 166 3.59 9.84 4.97
N ALA A 167 4.28 9.93 6.10
CA ALA A 167 4.74 8.76 6.87
C ALA A 167 3.61 7.82 7.29
N LYS A 168 2.38 8.35 7.49
CA LYS A 168 1.18 7.54 7.74
C LYS A 168 0.88 6.61 6.56
N ARG A 169 0.95 7.13 5.32
CA ARG A 169 0.72 6.37 4.10
C ARG A 169 1.80 5.30 3.88
N VAL A 170 3.08 5.65 4.10
CA VAL A 170 4.18 4.67 4.03
C VAL A 170 4.00 3.54 5.04
N ARG A 171 3.51 3.84 6.27
CA ARG A 171 3.20 2.81 7.27
C ARG A 171 2.03 1.91 6.85
N ALA A 172 0.99 2.49 6.26
CA ALA A 172 -0.13 1.72 5.73
C ALA A 172 0.34 0.76 4.63
N ILE A 173 1.16 1.23 3.68
CA ILE A 173 1.77 0.42 2.63
C ILE A 173 2.64 -0.70 3.23
N ALA A 174 3.49 -0.37 4.20
CA ALA A 174 4.31 -1.38 4.90
C ALA A 174 3.45 -2.43 5.62
N GLY A 175 2.26 -2.05 6.10
CA GLY A 175 1.27 -2.95 6.66
C GLY A 175 0.72 -3.91 5.61
N VAL A 176 0.24 -3.38 4.48
CA VAL A 176 -0.28 -4.16 3.35
C VAL A 176 0.76 -5.16 2.84
N ASN A 177 2.02 -4.74 2.74
CA ASN A 177 3.08 -5.56 2.20
C ASN A 177 3.47 -6.76 3.10
N ARG A 178 3.08 -6.76 4.38
CA ARG A 178 3.26 -7.91 5.29
C ARG A 178 2.21 -9.01 5.11
N SER A 179 1.05 -8.70 4.53
CA SER A 179 0.00 -9.66 4.22
C SER A 179 0.01 -9.95 2.72
N GLU A 180 0.25 -11.22 2.34
CA GLU A 180 0.21 -11.65 0.95
C GLU A 180 -1.19 -11.44 0.35
N ARG A 181 -2.24 -11.82 1.11
CA ARG A 181 -3.63 -11.64 0.70
C ARG A 181 -4.01 -10.17 0.48
N ALA A 182 -3.55 -9.26 1.35
CA ALA A 182 -3.81 -7.83 1.19
C ALA A 182 -3.12 -7.26 -0.06
N ARG A 183 -1.91 -7.72 -0.39
CA ARG A 183 -1.20 -7.34 -1.62
C ARG A 183 -1.91 -7.84 -2.88
N GLU A 184 -2.33 -9.11 -2.88
CA GLU A 184 -3.09 -9.70 -3.98
C GLU A 184 -4.44 -9.00 -4.16
N ALA A 185 -5.13 -8.70 -3.06
CA ALA A 185 -6.37 -7.96 -3.08
C ALA A 185 -6.19 -6.54 -3.66
N LEU A 186 -5.15 -5.81 -3.26
CA LEU A 186 -4.86 -4.47 -3.78
C LEU A 186 -4.56 -4.48 -5.29
N ALA A 187 -4.02 -5.58 -5.82
CA ALA A 187 -3.75 -5.74 -7.24
C ALA A 187 -5.00 -6.15 -8.06
N SER A 188 -5.97 -6.85 -7.43
CA SER A 188 -7.09 -7.51 -8.10
C SER A 188 -8.43 -6.79 -7.92
N TYR A 189 -8.59 -6.01 -6.87
CA TYR A 189 -9.83 -5.33 -6.51
C TYR A 189 -9.64 -3.80 -6.51
N PRO A 190 -10.71 -3.01 -6.69
CA PRO A 190 -10.66 -1.53 -6.69
C PRO A 190 -10.49 -0.97 -5.27
N LEU A 191 -9.43 -1.38 -4.58
CA LEU A 191 -9.12 -1.00 -3.20
C LEU A 191 -8.20 0.22 -3.16
N THR A 192 -8.40 1.06 -2.15
CA THR A 192 -7.41 2.05 -1.74
C THR A 192 -6.37 1.40 -0.81
N ILE A 193 -5.18 2.03 -0.69
CA ILE A 193 -4.15 1.58 0.27
C ILE A 193 -4.71 1.55 1.71
N ASP A 194 -5.55 2.51 2.08
CA ASP A 194 -6.16 2.53 3.41
C ASP A 194 -7.10 1.33 3.61
N GLN A 195 -7.89 0.96 2.60
CA GLN A 195 -8.73 -0.24 2.64
C GLN A 195 -7.90 -1.52 2.67
N ALA A 196 -6.85 -1.62 1.83
CA ALA A 196 -5.94 -2.76 1.85
C ALA A 196 -5.20 -2.90 3.20
N SER A 197 -4.89 -1.78 3.87
CA SER A 197 -4.32 -1.78 5.22
C SER A 197 -5.27 -2.39 6.25
N VAL A 198 -6.60 -2.20 6.09
CA VAL A 198 -7.60 -2.87 6.92
C VAL A 198 -7.64 -4.38 6.66
N LEU A 199 -7.50 -4.79 5.39
CA LEU A 199 -7.39 -6.22 5.06
C LEU A 199 -6.17 -6.86 5.76
N ALA A 200 -5.02 -6.18 5.68
CA ALA A 200 -3.79 -6.64 6.32
C ALA A 200 -3.88 -6.70 7.86
N GLU A 201 -4.67 -5.82 8.47
CA GLU A 201 -4.95 -5.82 9.90
C GLU A 201 -5.80 -7.04 10.32
N LEU A 202 -6.78 -7.42 9.48
CA LEU A 202 -7.70 -8.51 9.76
C LEU A 202 -7.15 -9.89 9.34
N ASP A 203 -6.13 -9.93 8.48
CA ASP A 203 -5.46 -11.15 8.03
C ASP A 203 -4.49 -11.67 9.12
N ASP A 204 -5.06 -12.34 10.10
CA ASP A 204 -4.32 -12.95 11.22
C ASP A 204 -3.89 -14.40 10.96
N GLY A 205 -4.08 -14.90 9.73
CA GLY A 205 -3.78 -16.26 9.33
C GLY A 205 -4.84 -17.30 9.72
N THR A 206 -5.86 -16.92 10.50
CA THR A 206 -6.98 -17.79 10.86
C THR A 206 -7.99 -17.89 9.71
N GLU A 207 -8.86 -18.92 9.76
CA GLU A 207 -9.96 -19.07 8.81
C GLU A 207 -10.91 -17.84 8.86
N ALA A 208 -11.23 -17.38 10.06
CA ALA A 208 -12.04 -16.19 10.26
C ALA A 208 -11.41 -14.89 9.67
N GLY A 209 -10.07 -14.76 9.77
CA GLY A 209 -9.35 -13.67 9.11
C GLY A 209 -9.41 -13.76 7.59
N GLN A 210 -9.30 -14.97 7.04
CA GLN A 210 -9.42 -15.20 5.59
C GLN A 210 -10.83 -14.87 5.08
N GLU A 211 -11.88 -15.29 5.80
CA GLU A 211 -13.26 -14.97 5.49
C GLU A 211 -13.53 -13.46 5.55
N ALA A 212 -12.96 -12.77 6.56
CA ALA A 212 -13.06 -11.33 6.71
C ALA A 212 -12.44 -10.59 5.50
N VAL A 213 -11.25 -11.00 5.06
CA VAL A 213 -10.60 -10.46 3.86
C VAL A 213 -11.46 -10.70 2.63
N ALA A 214 -11.95 -11.92 2.42
CA ALA A 214 -12.79 -12.27 1.27
C ALA A 214 -14.11 -11.46 1.24
N LEU A 215 -14.74 -11.26 2.39
CA LEU A 215 -15.96 -10.45 2.52
C LEU A 215 -15.68 -9.00 2.13
N LEU A 216 -14.60 -8.39 2.65
CA LEU A 216 -14.26 -7.00 2.37
C LEU A 216 -13.85 -6.76 0.91
N CYS A 217 -13.18 -7.72 0.27
CA CYS A 217 -12.89 -7.66 -1.16
C CYS A 217 -14.19 -7.59 -2.00
N LYS A 218 -15.15 -8.47 -1.71
CA LYS A 218 -16.47 -8.47 -2.37
C LYS A 218 -17.23 -7.16 -2.08
N THR A 219 -17.17 -6.67 -0.85
CA THR A 219 -17.80 -5.40 -0.48
C THR A 219 -17.19 -4.22 -1.25
N ALA A 220 -15.87 -4.18 -1.40
CA ALA A 220 -15.19 -3.13 -2.15
C ALA A 220 -15.60 -3.08 -3.63
N GLU A 221 -15.93 -4.24 -4.22
CA GLU A 221 -16.36 -4.36 -5.60
C GLU A 221 -17.85 -4.04 -5.79
N ALA A 222 -18.72 -4.58 -4.92
CA ALA A 222 -20.16 -4.50 -5.07
C ALA A 222 -20.79 -3.27 -4.39
N GLU A 223 -20.33 -2.92 -3.19
CA GLU A 223 -20.90 -1.89 -2.32
C GLU A 223 -19.80 -1.10 -1.59
N PRO A 224 -18.95 -0.34 -2.30
CA PRO A 224 -17.76 0.30 -1.73
C PRO A 224 -18.07 1.26 -0.56
N GLU A 225 -19.26 1.84 -0.51
CA GLU A 225 -19.72 2.70 0.58
C GLU A 225 -19.94 1.93 1.90
N GLN A 226 -20.23 0.64 1.83
CA GLN A 226 -20.43 -0.21 3.01
C GLN A 226 -19.11 -0.75 3.59
N PHE A 227 -17.99 -0.60 2.87
CA PHE A 227 -16.70 -1.15 3.28
C PHE A 227 -16.33 -0.76 4.72
N GLY A 228 -16.45 0.52 5.06
CA GLY A 228 -16.13 1.02 6.39
C GLY A 228 -16.99 0.40 7.49
N HIS A 229 -18.27 0.21 7.22
CA HIS A 229 -19.21 -0.41 8.16
C HIS A 229 -18.89 -1.89 8.40
N HIS A 230 -18.68 -2.65 7.32
CA HIS A 230 -18.29 -4.06 7.42
C HIS A 230 -16.95 -4.25 8.10
N ALA A 231 -15.96 -3.39 7.78
CA ALA A 231 -14.66 -3.42 8.42
C ALA A 231 -14.74 -3.20 9.94
N GLN A 232 -15.55 -2.22 10.37
CA GLN A 232 -15.74 -1.95 11.80
C GLN A 232 -16.42 -3.14 12.50
N ARG A 233 -17.46 -3.69 11.90
CA ARG A 233 -18.14 -4.88 12.45
C ARG A 233 -17.18 -6.06 12.63
N LEU A 234 -16.31 -6.33 11.64
CA LEU A 234 -15.33 -7.41 11.73
C LEU A 234 -14.29 -7.18 12.84
N ARG A 235 -13.90 -5.92 13.08
CA ARG A 235 -13.04 -5.55 14.23
C ARG A 235 -13.74 -5.80 15.55
N ASP A 236 -15.00 -5.41 15.65
CA ASP A 236 -15.80 -5.61 16.85
C ASP A 236 -15.97 -7.11 17.15
N ASP A 237 -16.30 -7.91 16.12
CA ASP A 237 -16.43 -9.37 16.23
C ASP A 237 -15.09 -10.05 16.60
N ARG A 238 -13.95 -9.53 16.13
CA ARG A 238 -12.61 -9.99 16.52
C ARG A 238 -12.34 -9.68 18.00
N THR A 239 -12.56 -8.44 18.41
CA THR A 239 -12.37 -8.00 19.78
C THR A 239 -13.24 -8.84 20.74
N GLU A 240 -14.49 -9.11 20.35
CA GLU A 240 -15.39 -9.93 21.14
C GLU A 240 -14.87 -11.37 21.28
N ARG A 241 -14.40 -11.99 20.21
CA ARG A 241 -13.77 -13.32 20.27
C ARG A 241 -12.55 -13.37 21.17
N GLU A 242 -11.70 -12.34 21.10
CA GLU A 242 -10.50 -12.23 21.95
C GLU A 242 -10.87 -12.09 23.43
N LEU A 243 -11.89 -11.30 23.76
CA LEU A 243 -12.42 -11.15 25.13
C LEU A 243 -12.99 -12.46 25.66
N ILE A 244 -13.80 -13.17 24.86
CA ILE A 244 -14.34 -14.49 25.23
C ILE A 244 -13.20 -15.47 25.47
N ALA A 245 -12.25 -15.56 24.57
CA ALA A 245 -11.13 -16.49 24.67
C ALA A 245 -10.30 -16.25 25.95
N GLY A 246 -9.98 -14.99 26.25
CA GLY A 246 -9.26 -14.62 27.46
C GLY A 246 -10.03 -14.98 28.74
N HIS A 247 -11.35 -14.77 28.75
CA HIS A 247 -12.18 -15.11 29.89
C HIS A 247 -12.31 -16.63 30.08
N VAL A 248 -12.51 -17.38 28.97
CA VAL A 248 -12.53 -18.85 28.96
C VAL A 248 -11.21 -19.40 29.51
N GLN A 249 -10.08 -18.85 29.08
CA GLN A 249 -8.78 -19.26 29.60
C GLN A 249 -8.69 -19.06 31.10
N THR A 250 -9.09 -17.89 31.61
CA THR A 250 -9.08 -17.58 33.06
C THR A 250 -9.93 -18.57 33.87
N LEU A 251 -11.13 -18.88 33.39
CA LEU A 251 -12.01 -19.84 34.05
C LEU A 251 -11.43 -21.26 34.03
N THR A 252 -10.83 -21.66 32.92
CA THR A 252 -10.17 -22.96 32.81
C THR A 252 -8.98 -23.11 33.76
N GLU A 253 -8.16 -22.05 33.90
CA GLU A 253 -7.05 -22.01 34.87
C GLU A 253 -7.54 -22.11 36.35
N GLN A 254 -8.74 -21.65 36.62
CA GLN A 254 -9.42 -21.81 37.90
C GLN A 254 -10.03 -23.21 38.10
N GLY A 255 -9.90 -24.10 37.13
CA GLY A 255 -10.47 -25.45 37.16
C GLY A 255 -11.97 -25.53 36.91
N ILE A 256 -12.58 -24.45 36.38
CA ILE A 256 -14.01 -24.39 36.08
C ILE A 256 -14.23 -24.95 34.65
N THR A 257 -15.18 -25.87 34.51
CA THR A 257 -15.55 -26.43 33.19
C THR A 257 -16.32 -25.38 32.39
N VAL A 258 -15.77 -24.96 31.23
CA VAL A 258 -16.44 -24.04 30.32
C VAL A 258 -17.04 -24.83 29.16
N LEU A 259 -18.33 -24.64 28.90
CA LEU A 259 -19.05 -25.30 27.80
C LEU A 259 -18.77 -24.59 26.46
N SER A 260 -18.51 -25.37 25.43
CA SER A 260 -18.49 -24.86 24.04
C SER A 260 -19.90 -24.51 23.56
N THR A 261 -19.99 -23.74 22.48
CA THR A 261 -21.28 -23.35 21.86
C THR A 261 -22.14 -24.55 21.50
N GLU A 262 -21.55 -25.65 21.08
CA GLU A 262 -22.27 -26.89 20.78
C GLU A 262 -22.80 -27.57 22.04
N GLN A 263 -22.04 -27.57 23.12
CA GLN A 263 -22.40 -28.17 24.40
C GLN A 263 -23.48 -27.38 25.15
N ILE A 264 -23.61 -26.08 24.89
CA ILE A 264 -24.65 -25.23 25.51
C ILE A 264 -26.05 -25.68 25.09
N ILE A 265 -26.23 -26.23 23.87
CA ILE A 265 -27.50 -26.65 23.35
C ILE A 265 -28.10 -27.80 24.19
N ASP A 266 -27.24 -28.68 24.69
CA ASP A 266 -27.62 -29.84 25.50
C ASP A 266 -27.56 -29.58 27.02
N ALA A 267 -27.06 -28.42 27.42
CA ALA A 267 -26.89 -28.06 28.81
C ALA A 267 -28.17 -27.48 29.42
N THR A 268 -28.42 -27.79 30.70
CA THR A 268 -29.55 -27.24 31.44
C THR A 268 -29.10 -25.97 32.19
N GLU A 269 -29.79 -24.87 31.95
CA GLU A 269 -29.51 -23.62 32.66
C GLU A 269 -29.84 -23.73 34.15
N LEU A 270 -29.03 -23.11 35.00
CA LEU A 270 -29.11 -23.23 36.47
C LEU A 270 -30.51 -22.91 37.00
N TYR A 271 -31.19 -21.90 36.45
CA TYR A 271 -32.52 -21.51 36.91
C TYR A 271 -33.61 -22.58 36.66
N GLN A 272 -33.32 -23.55 35.83
CA GLN A 272 -34.22 -24.69 35.57
C GLN A 272 -34.00 -25.84 36.54
N LEU A 273 -32.85 -25.89 37.22
CA LEU A 273 -32.51 -26.93 38.14
C LEU A 273 -33.21 -26.74 39.49
N ARG A 274 -33.57 -27.85 40.13
CA ARG A 274 -34.21 -27.91 41.46
C ARG A 274 -33.43 -28.82 42.39
N PRO A 275 -33.38 -28.50 43.72
CA PRO A 275 -32.68 -29.33 44.69
C PRO A 275 -33.25 -30.74 44.79
N THR A 276 -34.57 -30.90 44.55
CA THR A 276 -35.26 -32.16 44.62
C THR A 276 -35.79 -32.57 43.27
N HIS A 277 -35.45 -33.77 42.83
CA HIS A 277 -35.91 -34.32 41.54
C HIS A 277 -37.44 -34.47 41.53
N GLY A 278 -38.09 -33.96 40.49
CA GLY A 278 -39.54 -34.07 40.29
C GLY A 278 -40.40 -33.03 41.01
N ASP A 279 -39.81 -32.01 41.66
CA ASP A 279 -40.55 -30.89 42.26
C ASP A 279 -40.51 -29.65 41.33
N PRO A 280 -41.50 -29.42 40.44
CA PRO A 280 -41.55 -28.28 39.54
C PRO A 280 -41.85 -26.95 40.28
N SER A 281 -42.37 -27.02 41.51
CA SER A 281 -42.72 -25.86 42.33
C SER A 281 -41.60 -25.43 43.28
N GLY A 282 -40.51 -26.21 43.35
CA GLY A 282 -39.35 -25.90 44.18
C GLY A 282 -38.60 -24.64 43.75
N THR A 283 -37.89 -24.02 44.71
CA THR A 283 -37.02 -22.91 44.47
C THR A 283 -35.86 -23.32 43.53
N PRO A 284 -35.50 -22.53 42.49
CA PRO A 284 -34.34 -22.81 41.66
C PRO A 284 -33.04 -22.88 42.49
N LEU A 285 -32.12 -23.75 42.09
CA LEU A 285 -30.80 -23.86 42.68
C LEU A 285 -30.06 -22.52 42.55
N ARG A 286 -29.37 -22.11 43.64
CA ARG A 286 -28.49 -20.93 43.60
C ARG A 286 -27.09 -21.33 43.12
N GLY A 287 -26.38 -20.38 42.54
CA GLY A 287 -25.03 -20.62 42.01
C GLY A 287 -24.07 -21.21 43.07
N GLU A 288 -24.12 -20.71 44.27
CA GLU A 288 -23.29 -21.18 45.40
C GLU A 288 -23.55 -22.65 45.79
N GLU A 289 -24.80 -23.12 45.67
CA GLU A 289 -25.20 -24.50 45.94
C GLU A 289 -24.77 -25.48 44.85
N HIS A 290 -24.54 -24.95 43.62
CA HIS A 290 -24.20 -25.79 42.46
C HIS A 290 -22.69 -25.94 42.25
N THR A 291 -21.84 -25.12 42.90
CA THR A 291 -20.39 -25.14 42.68
C THR A 291 -19.73 -26.49 43.02
N SER A 292 -20.29 -27.25 43.92
CA SER A 292 -19.80 -28.59 44.31
C SER A 292 -20.43 -29.72 43.52
N CYS A 293 -21.34 -29.46 42.59
CA CYS A 293 -22.00 -30.47 41.79
C CYS A 293 -21.06 -31.03 40.70
N PRO A 294 -20.99 -32.36 40.51
CA PRO A 294 -20.17 -32.95 39.43
C PRO A 294 -20.50 -32.47 38.01
N GLY A 295 -21.74 -31.99 37.79
CA GLY A 295 -22.16 -31.39 36.52
C GLY A 295 -22.00 -29.90 36.43
N HIS A 296 -21.34 -29.25 37.42
CA HIS A 296 -21.15 -27.82 37.38
C HIS A 296 -20.33 -27.39 36.18
N ALA A 297 -20.91 -26.53 35.38
CA ALA A 297 -20.26 -25.93 34.23
C ALA A 297 -20.74 -24.50 34.02
N VAL A 298 -19.99 -23.75 33.26
CA VAL A 298 -20.35 -22.37 32.90
C VAL A 298 -20.25 -22.19 31.40
N TYR A 299 -20.95 -21.20 30.88
CA TYR A 299 -20.71 -20.73 29.53
C TYR A 299 -20.51 -19.21 29.52
N VAL A 300 -19.78 -18.75 28.54
CA VAL A 300 -19.38 -17.35 28.43
C VAL A 300 -20.23 -16.70 27.33
N THR A 301 -20.84 -15.56 27.65
CA THR A 301 -21.61 -14.74 26.71
C THR A 301 -21.09 -13.31 26.73
N VAL A 302 -21.40 -12.56 25.70
CA VAL A 302 -21.06 -11.14 25.62
C VAL A 302 -22.34 -10.32 25.61
N ARG A 303 -22.42 -9.38 26.53
CA ARG A 303 -23.47 -8.37 26.54
C ARG A 303 -23.00 -7.17 25.74
N ARG A 304 -23.65 -6.95 24.60
CA ARG A 304 -23.43 -5.77 23.76
C ARG A 304 -24.22 -4.59 24.30
N HIS A 305 -23.53 -3.46 24.53
CA HIS A 305 -24.17 -2.22 24.96
C HIS A 305 -24.53 -1.33 23.74
N TRP A 306 -25.72 -0.72 23.77
CA TRP A 306 -26.26 0.08 22.65
C TRP A 306 -25.64 1.48 22.52
N ARG A 307 -24.81 1.91 23.46
CA ARG A 307 -24.27 3.28 23.56
C ARG A 307 -22.76 3.31 23.74
N ASN A 308 -21.99 2.93 22.73
CA ASN A 308 -20.52 3.07 22.74
C ASN A 308 -19.81 2.59 24.04
N GLU A 309 -20.48 1.87 24.89
CA GLU A 309 -19.87 1.22 26.05
C GLU A 309 -19.21 -0.07 25.57
N PRO A 310 -18.03 -0.43 26.13
CA PRO A 310 -17.36 -1.66 25.75
C PRO A 310 -18.24 -2.88 26.04
N SER A 311 -18.22 -3.88 25.16
CA SER A 311 -18.89 -5.15 25.38
C SER A 311 -18.39 -5.80 26.66
N GLU A 312 -19.31 -6.28 27.49
CA GLU A 312 -19.01 -6.89 28.78
C GLU A 312 -19.15 -8.40 28.70
N VAL A 313 -18.13 -9.13 29.11
CA VAL A 313 -18.17 -10.59 29.17
C VAL A 313 -18.95 -11.03 30.43
N GLN A 314 -19.94 -11.89 30.23
CA GLN A 314 -20.74 -12.44 31.31
C GLN A 314 -20.61 -13.96 31.36
N THR A 315 -20.55 -14.48 32.54
CA THR A 315 -20.54 -15.92 32.82
C THR A 315 -21.92 -16.36 33.28
N ALA A 316 -22.52 -17.34 32.60
CA ALA A 316 -23.76 -17.96 33.00
C ALA A 316 -23.50 -19.38 33.48
N LEU A 317 -24.24 -19.78 34.49
CA LEU A 317 -24.10 -21.09 35.15
C LEU A 317 -25.00 -22.11 34.46
N ALA A 318 -24.47 -23.30 34.21
CA ALA A 318 -25.19 -24.41 33.59
C ALA A 318 -24.82 -25.74 34.26
N SER A 319 -25.61 -26.77 33.99
CA SER A 319 -25.30 -28.16 34.35
C SER A 319 -25.18 -28.97 33.08
N ARG A 320 -24.14 -29.80 33.05
CA ARG A 320 -23.89 -30.78 32.00
C ARG A 320 -24.58 -32.09 32.27
#